data_5a958c5b4cefcc0db11676c61bf1cd95
#
_entry.id   5a958c5b4cefcc0db11676c61bf1cd95
#
_cell.length_a   1.000
_cell.length_b   1.000
_cell.length_c   1.000
_cell.angle_alpha   90.00
_cell.angle_beta   90.00
_cell.angle_gamma   90.00
#
_symmetry.space_group_name_H-M   'P 1'
#
loop_
_entity.id
_entity.type
_entity.pdbx_description
1 polymer ?
#
loop_
_entity_poly.entity_id
_entity_poly.type
_entity_poly.pdbx_seq_one_letter_code
_entity_poly.pdbx_strand_id
1 'polypeptide(L)'
;MRLNLGGAEVFLRAEGLEEAPGGVRLWGREVRVFPPFPAKGFFRHGWQSWSLAAWVDPAQAPTPLLPEARRPQADDPFLLEAGAWWGSGVGALRGPDGRALLLGALDLGARVLGREDLLLGRYAGEGGAWFLAHGPEEEVFAAYAQLLPRRLSGRPPRVWCSWYSFYTRIGEDLLLRVLDEVAAFSFEVFQIDDGWQRALGDWEPNDRFPRGMAFLAERIRERGLRPGLWFAPFLVTADSPLFQMRPDWVLRDGEGRP
;
A
#
# COMPACT_ATOMS: atom_id res chain seq x y z
N MET A 1 -25.82 -18.62 4.40
CA MET A 1 -26.51 -18.35 5.69
C MET A 1 -27.03 -16.93 5.72
N ARG A 2 -27.97 -16.62 6.60
CA ARG A 2 -28.47 -15.25 6.85
C ARG A 2 -27.86 -14.75 8.15
N LEU A 3 -27.50 -13.48 8.19
CA LEU A 3 -26.89 -12.85 9.36
C LEU A 3 -27.43 -11.43 9.49
N ASN A 4 -27.81 -11.02 10.69
CA ASN A 4 -28.13 -9.62 10.98
C ASN A 4 -26.86 -8.91 11.46
N LEU A 5 -26.41 -7.92 10.72
CA LEU A 5 -25.25 -7.10 11.03
C LEU A 5 -25.64 -5.63 11.07
N GLY A 6 -25.49 -4.97 12.23
CA GLY A 6 -25.77 -3.55 12.36
C GLY A 6 -27.16 -3.14 11.87
N GLY A 7 -28.18 -4.00 12.08
CA GLY A 7 -29.55 -3.78 11.65
C GLY A 7 -29.84 -4.13 10.17
N ALA A 8 -28.88 -4.64 9.42
CA ALA A 8 -29.06 -5.10 8.04
C ALA A 8 -29.00 -6.64 7.95
N GLU A 9 -29.93 -7.23 7.21
CA GLU A 9 -29.90 -8.66 6.92
C GLU A 9 -28.99 -8.94 5.72
N VAL A 10 -27.86 -9.60 5.96
CA VAL A 10 -26.84 -9.94 4.98
C VAL A 10 -26.91 -11.43 4.66
N PHE A 11 -26.84 -11.78 3.38
CA PHE A 11 -26.67 -13.17 2.96
C PHE A 11 -25.20 -13.46 2.70
N LEU A 12 -24.68 -14.60 3.20
CA LEU A 12 -23.28 -14.93 3.00
C LEU A 12 -23.05 -16.42 2.78
N ARG A 13 -21.92 -16.76 2.17
CA ARG A 13 -21.35 -18.10 2.05
C ARG A 13 -19.93 -18.08 2.60
N ALA A 14 -19.70 -18.87 3.64
CA ALA A 14 -18.40 -19.05 4.30
C ALA A 14 -18.37 -20.44 4.93
N GLU A 15 -17.18 -20.94 5.27
CA GLU A 15 -16.97 -22.25 5.89
C GLU A 15 -17.22 -22.23 7.40
N GLY A 16 -17.08 -21.08 8.04
CA GLY A 16 -17.31 -20.87 9.47
C GLY A 16 -17.64 -19.43 9.81
N LEU A 17 -18.24 -19.22 11.00
CA LEU A 17 -18.60 -17.91 11.52
C LEU A 17 -18.49 -17.89 13.05
N GLU A 18 -17.94 -16.81 13.62
CA GLU A 18 -17.99 -16.48 15.05
C GLU A 18 -18.22 -14.99 15.27
N GLU A 19 -18.73 -14.60 16.42
CA GLU A 19 -18.87 -13.19 16.82
C GLU A 19 -17.49 -12.56 17.06
N ALA A 20 -17.36 -11.28 16.71
CA ALA A 20 -16.19 -10.47 16.94
C ALA A 20 -16.59 -9.04 17.33
N PRO A 21 -15.75 -8.28 18.06
CA PRO A 21 -16.03 -6.89 18.37
C PRO A 21 -16.29 -6.07 17.11
N GLY A 22 -17.47 -5.48 17.01
CA GLY A 22 -17.88 -4.64 15.88
C GLY A 22 -18.28 -5.38 14.59
N GLY A 23 -18.38 -6.74 14.64
CA GLY A 23 -18.76 -7.54 13.47
C GLY A 23 -18.67 -9.04 13.72
N VAL A 24 -18.28 -9.79 12.70
CA VAL A 24 -18.09 -11.24 12.77
C VAL A 24 -16.80 -11.66 12.07
N ARG A 25 -16.19 -12.75 12.53
CA ARG A 25 -15.14 -13.45 11.80
C ARG A 25 -15.75 -14.55 10.97
N LEU A 26 -15.20 -14.74 9.78
CA LEU A 26 -15.57 -15.78 8.83
C LEU A 26 -14.32 -16.55 8.43
N TRP A 27 -14.49 -17.79 8.01
CA TRP A 27 -13.40 -18.60 7.45
C TRP A 27 -13.75 -19.07 6.06
N GLY A 28 -12.73 -19.27 5.25
CA GLY A 28 -12.80 -19.87 3.94
C GLY A 28 -11.78 -19.31 2.97
N ARG A 29 -11.47 -20.11 1.97
CA ARG A 29 -10.68 -19.67 0.83
C ARG A 29 -11.44 -18.62 -0.02
N GLU A 30 -12.75 -18.81 -0.14
CA GLU A 30 -13.65 -17.89 -0.81
C GLU A 30 -14.85 -17.58 0.08
N VAL A 31 -15.13 -16.28 0.27
CA VAL A 31 -16.27 -15.79 1.01
C VAL A 31 -17.10 -14.89 0.11
N ARG A 32 -18.39 -15.12 0.02
CA ARG A 32 -19.35 -14.30 -0.75
C ARG A 32 -20.33 -13.65 0.19
N VAL A 33 -20.47 -12.35 0.08
CA VAL A 33 -21.38 -11.55 0.89
C VAL A 33 -22.28 -10.77 -0.06
N PHE A 34 -23.59 -10.95 0.10
CA PHE A 34 -24.61 -10.27 -0.69
C PHE A 34 -25.19 -9.14 0.17
N PRO A 35 -25.01 -7.87 -0.21
CA PRO A 35 -25.53 -6.74 0.54
C PRO A 35 -27.05 -6.72 0.50
N PRO A 36 -27.71 -6.15 1.52
CA PRO A 36 -29.16 -5.97 1.53
C PRO A 36 -29.61 -4.70 0.74
N PHE A 37 -28.71 -4.10 0.00
CA PHE A 37 -28.91 -2.85 -0.74
C PHE A 37 -28.12 -2.85 -2.05
N PRO A 38 -28.54 -2.10 -3.06
CA PRO A 38 -27.70 -1.83 -4.22
C PRO A 38 -26.58 -0.87 -3.80
N ALA A 39 -25.33 -1.28 -3.98
CA ALA A 39 -24.18 -0.48 -3.59
C ALA A 39 -24.03 0.76 -4.48
N LYS A 40 -23.71 1.91 -3.86
CA LYS A 40 -23.44 3.18 -4.53
C LYS A 40 -21.94 3.49 -4.62
N GLY A 41 -21.11 2.71 -3.99
CA GLY A 41 -19.67 2.82 -4.03
C GLY A 41 -19.00 1.54 -3.56
N PHE A 42 -17.82 1.28 -4.09
CA PHE A 42 -16.93 0.24 -3.61
C PHE A 42 -15.61 0.88 -3.16
N PHE A 43 -15.24 0.71 -1.90
CA PHE A 43 -13.90 1.04 -1.44
C PHE A 43 -12.95 -0.05 -1.88
N ARG A 44 -12.02 0.31 -2.76
CA ARG A 44 -10.89 -0.55 -3.10
C ARG A 44 -9.65 -0.10 -2.33
N HIS A 45 -8.96 -1.04 -1.72
CA HIS A 45 -7.65 -0.82 -1.14
C HIS A 45 -6.57 -1.18 -2.17
N GLY A 46 -5.60 -0.28 -2.38
CA GLY A 46 -4.48 -0.54 -3.27
C GLY A 46 -3.51 -1.58 -2.71
N TRP A 47 -2.82 -2.30 -3.56
CA TRP A 47 -1.89 -3.36 -3.15
C TRP A 47 -0.52 -2.83 -2.71
N GLN A 48 -0.20 -1.59 -3.05
CA GLN A 48 1.03 -0.90 -2.66
C GLN A 48 0.81 0.63 -2.69
N SER A 49 1.80 1.41 -2.24
CA SER A 49 1.66 2.86 -1.99
C SER A 49 1.27 3.72 -3.20
N TRP A 50 1.51 3.27 -4.42
CA TRP A 50 1.15 3.98 -5.65
C TRP A 50 -0.16 3.50 -6.27
N SER A 51 -0.76 2.47 -5.70
CA SER A 51 -2.05 1.96 -6.15
C SER A 51 -3.19 2.81 -5.62
N LEU A 52 -4.25 2.95 -6.41
CA LEU A 52 -5.44 3.67 -5.98
C LEU A 52 -6.07 2.99 -4.75
N ALA A 53 -6.21 3.73 -3.66
CA ALA A 53 -7.05 3.38 -2.52
C ALA A 53 -8.14 4.45 -2.41
N ALA A 54 -9.35 4.13 -2.86
CA ALA A 54 -10.45 5.10 -2.96
C ALA A 54 -11.81 4.40 -3.06
N TRP A 55 -12.87 5.18 -2.86
CA TRP A 55 -14.22 4.81 -3.26
C TRP A 55 -14.36 4.96 -4.79
N VAL A 56 -14.81 3.91 -5.44
CA VAL A 56 -15.08 3.85 -6.90
C VAL A 56 -16.52 3.45 -7.15
N ASP A 57 -17.03 3.74 -8.33
CA ASP A 57 -18.34 3.27 -8.76
C ASP A 57 -18.26 1.78 -9.16
N PRO A 58 -18.97 0.88 -8.45
CA PRO A 58 -18.89 -0.56 -8.74
C PRO A 58 -19.56 -0.95 -10.08
N ALA A 59 -20.37 -0.09 -10.66
CA ALA A 59 -21.01 -0.29 -11.97
C ALA A 59 -20.06 0.04 -13.14
N GLN A 60 -19.02 0.83 -12.89
CA GLN A 60 -18.05 1.21 -13.92
C GLN A 60 -16.90 0.20 -14.00
N ALA A 61 -16.45 -0.09 -15.20
CA ALA A 61 -15.25 -0.91 -15.41
C ALA A 61 -14.00 -0.18 -14.89
N PRO A 62 -13.05 -0.90 -14.28
CA PRO A 62 -11.80 -0.30 -13.83
C PRO A 62 -10.99 0.23 -15.01
N THR A 63 -10.46 1.45 -14.85
CA THR A 63 -9.55 2.07 -15.81
C THR A 63 -8.13 1.97 -15.28
N PRO A 64 -7.16 1.49 -16.06
CA PRO A 64 -5.76 1.46 -15.66
C PRO A 64 -5.23 2.86 -15.33
N LEU A 65 -4.50 2.99 -14.23
CA LEU A 65 -3.91 4.26 -13.80
C LEU A 65 -2.67 4.64 -14.63
N LEU A 66 -1.97 3.65 -15.17
CA LEU A 66 -0.73 3.83 -15.92
C LEU A 66 -0.79 3.12 -17.29
N PRO A 67 0.03 3.58 -18.27
CA PRO A 67 0.23 2.88 -19.51
C PRO A 67 0.66 1.42 -19.28
N GLU A 68 0.37 0.54 -20.23
CA GLU A 68 0.53 -0.92 -20.12
C GLU A 68 1.89 -1.35 -19.58
N ALA A 69 2.97 -0.82 -20.12
CA ALA A 69 4.34 -1.14 -19.68
C ALA A 69 4.66 -0.77 -18.21
N ARG A 70 3.85 0.12 -17.61
CA ARG A 70 4.03 0.59 -16.22
C ARG A 70 2.93 0.15 -15.26
N ARG A 71 1.92 -0.56 -15.74
CA ARG A 71 0.78 -1.02 -14.92
C ARG A 71 1.20 -1.75 -13.65
N PRO A 72 2.20 -2.67 -13.67
CA PRO A 72 2.62 -3.36 -12.46
C PRO A 72 3.14 -2.45 -11.33
N GLN A 73 3.48 -1.21 -11.64
CA GLN A 73 3.93 -0.23 -10.64
C GLN A 73 2.78 0.34 -9.79
N ALA A 74 1.56 0.39 -10.31
CA ALA A 74 0.41 0.96 -9.62
C ALA A 74 -0.80 0.03 -9.57
N ASP A 75 -1.01 -0.78 -10.61
CA ASP A 75 -2.16 -1.66 -10.71
C ASP A 75 -1.82 -3.07 -10.24
N ASP A 76 -2.65 -3.62 -9.36
CA ASP A 76 -2.60 -5.05 -9.06
C ASP A 76 -2.83 -5.82 -10.37
N PRO A 77 -2.01 -6.83 -10.70
CA PRO A 77 -2.16 -7.64 -11.91
C PRO A 77 -3.57 -8.22 -12.11
N PHE A 78 -4.33 -8.37 -11.02
CA PHE A 78 -5.70 -8.87 -11.04
C PHE A 78 -6.77 -7.79 -11.20
N LEU A 79 -6.41 -6.50 -11.18
CA LEU A 79 -7.37 -5.39 -11.30
C LEU A 79 -8.18 -5.47 -12.59
N LEU A 80 -7.57 -5.91 -13.67
CA LEU A 80 -8.18 -5.96 -15.00
C LEU A 80 -8.87 -7.30 -15.28
N GLU A 81 -8.78 -8.25 -14.35
CA GLU A 81 -9.44 -9.54 -14.48
C GLU A 81 -10.97 -9.35 -14.42
N ALA A 82 -11.64 -9.78 -15.46
CA ALA A 82 -13.11 -9.78 -15.55
C ALA A 82 -13.82 -8.41 -15.50
N GLY A 83 -13.12 -7.30 -15.78
CA GLY A 83 -13.72 -5.96 -15.84
C GLY A 83 -14.40 -5.52 -14.55
N ALA A 84 -13.87 -5.91 -13.41
CA ALA A 84 -14.42 -5.60 -12.09
C ALA A 84 -13.36 -5.04 -11.14
N TRP A 85 -13.82 -4.26 -10.15
CA TRP A 85 -12.93 -3.67 -9.15
C TRP A 85 -12.50 -4.67 -8.09
N TRP A 86 -11.19 -4.77 -7.88
CA TRP A 86 -10.57 -5.54 -6.81
C TRP A 86 -9.83 -4.64 -5.82
N GLY A 87 -9.97 -4.92 -4.53
CA GLY A 87 -9.16 -4.37 -3.45
C GLY A 87 -8.19 -5.41 -2.92
N SER A 88 -7.01 -4.98 -2.46
CA SER A 88 -6.01 -5.84 -1.82
C SER A 88 -6.33 -5.99 -0.33
N GLY A 89 -6.60 -7.20 0.12
CA GLY A 89 -6.88 -7.54 1.53
C GLY A 89 -8.21 -7.03 2.07
N VAL A 90 -8.71 -5.89 1.65
CA VAL A 90 -9.97 -5.32 2.15
C VAL A 90 -10.74 -4.60 1.06
N GLY A 91 -12.07 -4.65 1.17
CA GLY A 91 -13.00 -3.88 0.37
C GLY A 91 -14.29 -3.61 1.13
N ALA A 92 -15.01 -2.56 0.77
CA ALA A 92 -16.30 -2.26 1.37
C ALA A 92 -17.30 -1.75 0.34
N LEU A 93 -18.57 -2.08 0.52
CA LEU A 93 -19.68 -1.50 -0.25
C LEU A 93 -20.37 -0.40 0.56
N ARG A 94 -20.64 0.73 -0.08
CA ARG A 94 -21.41 1.82 0.54
C ARG A 94 -22.86 1.75 0.09
N GLY A 95 -23.76 1.71 1.07
CA GLY A 95 -25.22 1.76 0.85
C GLY A 95 -25.74 3.17 0.52
N PRO A 96 -27.03 3.26 0.14
CA PRO A 96 -27.68 4.54 -0.12
C PRO A 96 -27.75 5.46 1.11
N ASP A 97 -27.73 4.87 2.30
CA ASP A 97 -27.72 5.55 3.60
C ASP A 97 -26.31 6.00 4.06
N GLY A 98 -25.27 5.77 3.25
CA GLY A 98 -23.89 6.10 3.55
C GLY A 98 -23.18 5.10 4.46
N ARG A 99 -23.87 4.04 4.95
CA ARG A 99 -23.25 3.00 5.77
C ARG A 99 -22.40 2.08 4.89
N ALA A 100 -21.38 1.48 5.48
CA ALA A 100 -20.46 0.59 4.81
C ALA A 100 -20.65 -0.87 5.24
N LEU A 101 -20.65 -1.80 4.27
CA LEU A 101 -20.52 -3.23 4.48
C LEU A 101 -19.08 -3.61 4.10
N LEU A 102 -18.24 -3.87 5.10
CA LEU A 102 -16.82 -4.14 4.95
C LEU A 102 -16.54 -5.63 5.03
N LEU A 103 -15.73 -6.13 4.08
CA LEU A 103 -15.09 -7.46 4.13
C LEU A 103 -13.58 -7.26 4.10
N GLY A 104 -12.89 -7.68 5.16
CA GLY A 104 -11.44 -7.55 5.30
C GLY A 104 -10.79 -8.87 5.67
N ALA A 105 -9.68 -9.20 5.01
CA ALA A 105 -8.86 -10.36 5.33
C ALA A 105 -8.04 -10.10 6.60
N LEU A 106 -7.89 -11.11 7.44
CA LEU A 106 -7.05 -11.06 8.64
C LEU A 106 -5.67 -11.69 8.41
N ASP A 107 -5.49 -12.34 7.26
CA ASP A 107 -4.23 -12.94 6.81
C ASP A 107 -3.79 -12.36 5.47
N LEU A 108 -2.53 -12.58 5.09
CA LEU A 108 -1.96 -12.07 3.84
C LEU A 108 -2.43 -12.86 2.61
N GLY A 109 -2.32 -12.24 1.43
CA GLY A 109 -2.57 -12.90 0.14
C GLY A 109 -4.03 -12.95 -0.28
N ALA A 110 -4.87 -12.10 0.30
CA ALA A 110 -6.29 -12.02 -0.05
C ALA A 110 -6.61 -10.82 -0.96
N ARG A 111 -7.71 -10.94 -1.68
CA ARG A 111 -8.33 -9.88 -2.48
C ARG A 111 -9.83 -9.84 -2.27
N VAL A 112 -10.41 -8.67 -2.43
CA VAL A 112 -11.86 -8.45 -2.32
C VAL A 112 -12.35 -7.81 -3.61
N LEU A 113 -13.27 -8.48 -4.31
CA LEU A 113 -14.00 -7.94 -5.44
C LEU A 113 -15.26 -7.23 -4.95
N GLY A 114 -15.52 -6.05 -5.49
CA GLY A 114 -16.76 -5.31 -5.26
C GLY A 114 -17.60 -5.18 -6.52
N ARG A 115 -18.88 -5.51 -6.40
CA ARG A 115 -19.96 -5.23 -7.37
C ARG A 115 -21.15 -4.64 -6.64
N GLU A 116 -22.12 -4.11 -7.37
CA GLU A 116 -23.33 -3.50 -6.75
C GLU A 116 -24.07 -4.43 -5.80
N ASP A 117 -24.01 -5.74 -6.05
CA ASP A 117 -24.74 -6.80 -5.35
C ASP A 117 -23.86 -7.85 -4.66
N LEU A 118 -22.52 -7.65 -4.66
CA LEU A 118 -21.60 -8.69 -4.20
C LEU A 118 -20.30 -8.11 -3.65
N LEU A 119 -19.88 -8.56 -2.46
CA LEU A 119 -18.48 -8.62 -2.03
C LEU A 119 -18.00 -10.06 -2.13
N LEU A 120 -16.90 -10.28 -2.84
CA LEU A 120 -16.27 -11.60 -2.96
C LEU A 120 -14.84 -11.51 -2.43
N GLY A 121 -14.60 -12.14 -1.27
CA GLY A 121 -13.25 -12.32 -0.73
C GLY A 121 -12.63 -13.61 -1.27
N ARG A 122 -11.34 -13.56 -1.67
CA ARG A 122 -10.59 -14.73 -2.14
C ARG A 122 -9.14 -14.68 -1.67
N TYR A 123 -8.67 -15.77 -1.05
CA TYR A 123 -7.24 -16.01 -0.81
C TYR A 123 -6.58 -16.68 -2.01
N ALA A 124 -5.34 -16.34 -2.29
CA ALA A 124 -4.55 -17.00 -3.33
C ALA A 124 -4.16 -18.44 -2.97
N GLY A 125 -3.95 -18.73 -1.67
CA GLY A 125 -3.59 -20.03 -1.11
C GLY A 125 -4.76 -20.83 -0.56
N GLU A 126 -4.51 -21.56 0.55
CA GLU A 126 -5.45 -22.49 1.16
C GLU A 126 -6.69 -21.81 1.76
N GLY A 127 -6.61 -20.56 2.14
CA GLY A 127 -7.67 -19.82 2.78
C GLY A 127 -7.21 -19.21 4.10
N GLY A 128 -8.12 -18.48 4.75
CA GLY A 128 -7.81 -17.79 5.99
C GLY A 128 -9.04 -17.17 6.63
N ALA A 129 -8.79 -16.32 7.60
CA ALA A 129 -9.83 -15.63 8.34
C ALA A 129 -10.19 -14.30 7.68
N TRP A 130 -11.46 -13.95 7.77
CA TRP A 130 -12.04 -12.70 7.31
C TRP A 130 -12.77 -12.00 8.44
N PHE A 131 -12.88 -10.70 8.35
CA PHE A 131 -13.76 -9.89 9.18
C PHE A 131 -14.84 -9.26 8.30
N LEU A 132 -16.09 -9.35 8.77
CA LEU A 132 -17.25 -8.75 8.13
C LEU A 132 -17.97 -7.84 9.12
N ALA A 133 -18.26 -6.62 8.71
CA ALA A 133 -18.98 -5.64 9.51
C ALA A 133 -19.89 -4.77 8.66
N HIS A 134 -20.99 -4.27 9.23
CA HIS A 134 -21.89 -3.29 8.63
C HIS A 134 -22.19 -2.18 9.61
N GLY A 135 -22.02 -0.92 9.19
CA GLY A 135 -22.24 0.23 10.07
C GLY A 135 -21.73 1.55 9.49
N PRO A 136 -21.65 2.60 10.33
CA PRO A 136 -20.95 3.83 9.98
C PRO A 136 -19.53 3.52 9.49
N GLU A 137 -19.09 4.21 8.42
CA GLU A 137 -17.81 3.93 7.76
C GLU A 137 -16.65 3.93 8.75
N GLU A 138 -16.52 4.97 9.57
CA GLU A 138 -15.43 5.09 10.53
C GLU A 138 -15.40 3.94 11.55
N GLU A 139 -16.57 3.49 12.00
CA GLU A 139 -16.68 2.41 13.00
C GLU A 139 -16.25 1.05 12.44
N VAL A 140 -16.71 0.70 11.22
CA VAL A 140 -16.38 -0.60 10.62
C VAL A 140 -14.91 -0.69 10.23
N PHE A 141 -14.30 0.39 9.73
CA PHE A 141 -12.87 0.42 9.44
C PHE A 141 -12.04 0.43 10.73
N ALA A 142 -12.46 1.13 11.78
CA ALA A 142 -11.79 1.10 13.08
C ALA A 142 -11.84 -0.30 13.71
N ALA A 143 -13.00 -0.97 13.67
CA ALA A 143 -13.15 -2.34 14.17
C ALA A 143 -12.23 -3.31 13.42
N TYR A 144 -12.18 -3.25 12.10
CA TYR A 144 -11.27 -4.04 11.28
C TYR A 144 -9.80 -3.77 11.64
N ALA A 145 -9.41 -2.51 11.72
CA ALA A 145 -8.02 -2.12 12.03
C ALA A 145 -7.57 -2.63 13.41
N GLN A 146 -8.50 -2.80 14.37
CA GLN A 146 -8.17 -3.34 15.69
C GLN A 146 -7.81 -4.83 15.66
N LEU A 147 -8.30 -5.58 14.67
CA LEU A 147 -8.03 -7.02 14.51
C LEU A 147 -6.72 -7.30 13.78
N LEU A 148 -6.17 -6.29 13.08
CA LEU A 148 -4.90 -6.44 12.38
C LEU A 148 -3.73 -6.44 13.36
N PRO A 149 -2.64 -7.21 13.08
CA PRO A 149 -1.46 -7.22 13.94
C PRO A 149 -0.86 -5.81 14.07
N ARG A 150 -0.93 -5.23 15.25
CA ARG A 150 -0.36 -3.90 15.51
C ARG A 150 1.12 -4.03 15.82
N ARG A 151 1.95 -3.42 14.98
CA ARG A 151 3.40 -3.30 15.22
C ARG A 151 3.84 -1.85 15.45
N LEU A 152 2.90 -0.92 15.57
CA LEU A 152 3.23 0.49 15.75
C LEU A 152 3.53 0.78 17.21
N SER A 153 4.80 1.07 17.51
CA SER A 153 5.23 1.64 18.78
C SER A 153 5.43 3.14 18.58
N GLY A 154 4.49 3.94 19.07
CA GLY A 154 4.60 5.39 19.06
C GLY A 154 4.11 6.08 17.77
N ARG A 155 4.28 7.38 17.75
CA ARG A 155 3.93 8.26 16.66
C ARG A 155 5.00 8.19 15.53
N PRO A 156 4.61 8.14 14.24
CA PRO A 156 5.58 8.24 13.16
C PRO A 156 6.31 9.59 13.22
N PRO A 157 7.61 9.64 12.87
CA PRO A 157 8.36 10.89 12.86
C PRO A 157 7.85 11.82 11.76
N ARG A 158 8.00 13.13 11.98
CA ARG A 158 7.82 14.13 10.94
C ARG A 158 9.08 14.15 10.07
N VAL A 159 8.93 13.74 8.82
CA VAL A 159 10.03 13.60 7.86
C VAL A 159 9.97 14.70 6.82
N TRP A 160 11.06 15.45 6.65
CA TRP A 160 11.30 16.18 5.42
C TRP A 160 12.02 15.26 4.43
N CYS A 161 11.55 15.23 3.17
CA CYS A 161 12.07 14.34 2.14
C CYS A 161 12.39 15.14 0.88
N SER A 162 13.61 14.99 0.36
CA SER A 162 14.08 15.73 -0.81
C SER A 162 13.31 15.39 -2.10
N TRP A 163 12.72 14.21 -2.19
CA TRP A 163 11.99 13.76 -3.38
C TRP A 163 10.87 14.72 -3.79
N TYR A 164 10.06 15.15 -2.85
CA TYR A 164 8.88 15.96 -3.14
C TYR A 164 9.20 17.39 -3.64
N SER A 165 10.42 17.87 -3.40
CA SER A 165 10.86 19.20 -3.85
C SER A 165 11.80 19.16 -5.06
N PHE A 166 12.64 18.14 -5.15
CA PHE A 166 13.78 18.15 -6.08
C PHE A 166 13.87 16.92 -6.98
N TYR A 167 13.13 15.82 -6.67
CA TYR A 167 13.33 14.53 -7.33
C TYR A 167 14.81 14.12 -7.27
N THR A 168 15.37 13.60 -8.35
CA THR A 168 16.79 13.23 -8.45
C THR A 168 17.75 14.40 -8.62
N ARG A 169 17.25 15.65 -8.68
CA ARG A 169 18.07 16.85 -8.88
C ARG A 169 18.59 17.40 -7.55
N ILE A 170 19.25 16.57 -6.78
CA ILE A 170 19.86 16.89 -5.50
C ILE A 170 21.39 16.90 -5.60
N GLY A 171 22.03 17.61 -4.70
CA GLY A 171 23.47 17.68 -4.55
C GLY A 171 23.83 18.27 -3.19
N GLU A 172 25.07 18.11 -2.79
CA GLU A 172 25.56 18.42 -1.45
C GLU A 172 25.28 19.90 -1.07
N ASP A 173 25.65 20.86 -1.91
CA ASP A 173 25.46 22.28 -1.63
C ASP A 173 23.98 22.68 -1.53
N LEU A 174 23.13 22.10 -2.37
CA LEU A 174 21.69 22.35 -2.31
C LEU A 174 21.13 21.84 -0.99
N LEU A 175 21.46 20.61 -0.62
CA LEU A 175 20.92 20.00 0.61
C LEU A 175 21.43 20.69 1.86
N LEU A 176 22.66 21.20 1.88
CA LEU A 176 23.18 21.99 3.01
C LEU A 176 22.41 23.30 3.20
N ARG A 177 22.10 24.03 2.11
CA ARG A 177 21.27 25.25 2.20
C ARG A 177 19.87 24.95 2.72
N VAL A 178 19.24 23.91 2.16
CA VAL A 178 17.89 23.51 2.55
C VAL A 178 17.83 22.97 3.99
N LEU A 179 18.91 22.33 4.45
CA LEU A 179 19.00 21.83 5.84
C LEU A 179 18.86 22.94 6.87
N ASP A 180 19.46 24.12 6.63
CA ASP A 180 19.35 25.27 7.53
C ASP A 180 17.91 25.79 7.61
N GLU A 181 17.18 25.79 6.50
CA GLU A 181 15.78 26.17 6.44
C GLU A 181 14.88 25.13 7.13
N VAL A 182 15.08 23.85 6.82
CA VAL A 182 14.30 22.73 7.37
C VAL A 182 14.47 22.62 8.89
N ALA A 183 15.67 22.90 9.40
CA ALA A 183 15.95 22.84 10.84
C ALA A 183 15.16 23.90 11.66
N ALA A 184 14.64 24.94 11.01
CA ALA A 184 13.77 25.93 11.64
C ALA A 184 12.33 25.42 11.85
N PHE A 185 11.95 24.32 11.23
CA PHE A 185 10.63 23.70 11.36
C PHE A 185 10.69 22.49 12.31
N SER A 186 9.52 22.03 12.72
CA SER A 186 9.40 20.91 13.66
C SER A 186 9.56 19.52 13.02
N PHE A 187 10.41 19.36 12.00
CA PHE A 187 10.80 18.06 11.46
C PHE A 187 11.72 17.31 12.44
N GLU A 188 11.75 16.01 12.33
CA GLU A 188 12.57 15.11 13.15
C GLU A 188 13.58 14.33 12.32
N VAL A 189 13.28 14.15 11.03
CA VAL A 189 14.14 13.44 10.07
C VAL A 189 14.34 14.31 8.85
N PHE A 190 15.58 14.41 8.39
CA PHE A 190 15.95 14.96 7.08
C PHE A 190 16.34 13.80 6.17
N GLN A 191 15.46 13.45 5.24
CA GLN A 191 15.66 12.31 4.34
C GLN A 191 16.21 12.78 3.00
N ILE A 192 17.37 12.25 2.65
CA ILE A 192 17.96 12.34 1.31
C ILE A 192 17.37 11.19 0.49
N ASP A 193 16.60 11.52 -0.53
CA ASP A 193 15.93 10.55 -1.39
C ASP A 193 16.75 10.22 -2.63
N ASP A 194 16.17 9.53 -3.62
CA ASP A 194 16.82 9.10 -4.86
C ASP A 194 17.60 10.21 -5.55
N GLY A 195 18.76 9.88 -6.11
CA GLY A 195 19.63 10.80 -6.84
C GLY A 195 20.97 11.09 -6.14
N TRP A 196 21.24 10.49 -4.97
CA TRP A 196 22.52 10.61 -4.29
C TRP A 196 23.54 9.57 -4.76
N GLN A 197 23.08 8.42 -5.17
CA GLN A 197 23.88 7.26 -5.59
C GLN A 197 24.33 7.39 -7.06
N ARG A 198 25.36 6.63 -7.42
CA ARG A 198 25.86 6.55 -8.81
C ARG A 198 24.87 5.86 -9.73
N ALA A 199 24.37 4.70 -9.30
CA ALA A 199 23.35 3.93 -10.00
C ALA A 199 22.53 3.11 -9.02
N LEU A 200 21.38 2.60 -9.44
CA LEU A 200 20.65 1.60 -8.65
C LEU A 200 21.49 0.31 -8.59
N GLY A 201 21.81 -0.13 -7.38
CA GLY A 201 22.73 -1.24 -7.12
C GLY A 201 24.20 -0.82 -6.93
N ASP A 202 24.52 0.47 -7.14
CA ASP A 202 25.79 1.08 -6.75
C ASP A 202 25.52 2.16 -5.71
N TRP A 203 25.53 1.80 -4.44
CA TRP A 203 25.15 2.63 -3.30
C TRP A 203 26.31 3.48 -2.79
N GLU A 204 27.12 3.99 -3.71
CA GLU A 204 28.17 4.96 -3.47
C GLU A 204 27.68 6.36 -3.90
N PRO A 205 28.12 7.43 -3.21
CA PRO A 205 27.75 8.79 -3.60
C PRO A 205 28.27 9.14 -5.00
N ASN A 206 27.44 9.81 -5.79
CA ASN A 206 27.88 10.34 -7.09
C ASN A 206 28.68 11.65 -6.93
N ASP A 207 29.18 12.20 -8.03
CA ASP A 207 30.06 13.38 -8.05
C ASP A 207 29.42 14.66 -7.49
N ARG A 208 28.08 14.69 -7.34
CA ARG A 208 27.37 15.82 -6.70
C ARG A 208 27.49 15.81 -5.18
N PHE A 209 28.09 14.77 -4.60
CA PHE A 209 28.30 14.59 -3.17
C PHE A 209 29.78 14.31 -2.85
N PRO A 210 30.67 15.27 -3.13
CA PRO A 210 32.12 15.05 -3.07
C PRO A 210 32.66 14.72 -1.68
N ARG A 211 31.98 15.14 -0.60
CA ARG A 211 32.34 14.81 0.78
C ARG A 211 31.62 13.57 1.31
N GLY A 212 30.72 12.99 0.53
CA GLY A 212 30.02 11.74 0.81
C GLY A 212 28.87 11.83 1.82
N MET A 213 28.12 10.73 1.95
CA MET A 213 26.92 10.68 2.80
C MET A 213 27.23 10.77 4.30
N ALA A 214 28.41 10.30 4.75
CA ALA A 214 28.79 10.41 6.15
C ALA A 214 28.92 11.87 6.60
N PHE A 215 29.51 12.71 5.76
CA PHE A 215 29.60 14.16 6.00
C PHE A 215 28.20 14.78 6.13
N LEU A 216 27.30 14.53 5.19
CA LEU A 216 25.94 15.07 5.25
C LEU A 216 25.18 14.56 6.50
N ALA A 217 25.32 13.28 6.83
CA ALA A 217 24.70 12.73 8.03
C ALA A 217 25.17 13.46 9.31
N GLU A 218 26.44 13.83 9.39
CA GLU A 218 26.98 14.62 10.50
C GLU A 218 26.37 16.03 10.54
N ARG A 219 26.32 16.73 9.40
CA ARG A 219 25.70 18.06 9.31
C ARG A 219 24.23 18.05 9.70
N ILE A 220 23.49 17.01 9.32
CA ILE A 220 22.08 16.82 9.71
C ILE A 220 21.95 16.66 11.24
N ARG A 221 22.82 15.84 11.84
CA ARG A 221 22.82 15.65 13.30
C ARG A 221 23.16 16.93 14.07
N GLU A 222 24.08 17.73 13.57
CA GLU A 222 24.44 19.03 14.18
C GLU A 222 23.26 20.01 14.22
N ARG A 223 22.29 19.84 13.34
CA ARG A 223 21.03 20.61 13.33
C ARG A 223 19.92 19.98 14.18
N GLY A 224 20.23 18.94 14.96
CA GLY A 224 19.26 18.24 15.82
C GLY A 224 18.31 17.30 15.09
N LEU A 225 18.53 17.03 13.81
CA LEU A 225 17.71 16.14 12.98
C LEU A 225 18.36 14.75 12.86
N ARG A 226 17.53 13.74 12.62
CA ARG A 226 18.01 12.39 12.29
C ARG A 226 18.24 12.30 10.78
N PRO A 227 19.40 11.82 10.29
CA PRO A 227 19.60 11.59 8.87
C PRO A 227 18.80 10.38 8.39
N GLY A 228 18.10 10.54 7.27
CA GLY A 228 17.46 9.48 6.51
C GLY A 228 18.09 9.37 5.13
N LEU A 229 18.21 8.16 4.62
CA LEU A 229 18.73 7.88 3.28
C LEU A 229 17.78 6.93 2.56
N TRP A 230 17.36 7.30 1.35
CA TRP A 230 16.61 6.42 0.48
C TRP A 230 17.49 5.31 -0.09
N PHE A 231 16.90 4.13 -0.20
CA PHE A 231 17.60 2.95 -0.67
C PHE A 231 16.60 1.97 -1.32
N ALA A 232 16.95 1.42 -2.48
CA ALA A 232 16.14 0.42 -3.19
C ALA A 232 16.89 -0.93 -3.29
N PRO A 233 16.89 -1.74 -2.23
CA PRO A 233 17.76 -2.92 -2.11
C PRO A 233 17.46 -4.04 -3.12
N PHE A 234 16.29 -4.01 -3.74
CA PHE A 234 15.84 -5.03 -4.70
C PHE A 234 15.88 -4.57 -6.15
N LEU A 235 16.46 -3.38 -6.41
CA LEU A 235 16.60 -2.83 -7.76
C LEU A 235 18.07 -2.72 -8.14
N VAL A 236 18.35 -3.04 -9.41
CA VAL A 236 19.69 -2.91 -10.00
C VAL A 236 19.53 -2.46 -11.46
N THR A 237 20.41 -1.56 -11.90
CA THR A 237 20.47 -1.13 -13.30
C THR A 237 21.66 -1.79 -14.01
N ALA A 238 21.57 -1.94 -15.33
CA ALA A 238 22.57 -2.67 -16.12
C ALA A 238 23.96 -2.03 -16.10
N ASP A 239 24.05 -0.74 -15.84
CA ASP A 239 25.29 0.04 -15.68
C ASP A 239 25.92 -0.08 -14.28
N SER A 240 25.23 -0.71 -13.34
CA SER A 240 25.74 -0.92 -11.99
C SER A 240 26.86 -1.98 -11.96
N PRO A 241 27.94 -1.77 -11.18
CA PRO A 241 28.95 -2.79 -10.93
C PRO A 241 28.35 -4.09 -10.38
N LEU A 242 27.32 -4.02 -9.55
CA LEU A 242 26.65 -5.19 -8.99
C LEU A 242 26.04 -6.06 -10.09
N PHE A 243 25.35 -5.46 -11.07
CA PHE A 243 24.77 -6.19 -12.19
C PHE A 243 25.84 -6.94 -13.00
N GLN A 244 26.98 -6.29 -13.22
CA GLN A 244 28.10 -6.87 -13.98
C GLN A 244 28.82 -7.98 -13.23
N MET A 245 29.04 -7.80 -11.93
CA MET A 245 29.78 -8.78 -11.10
C MET A 245 28.91 -9.97 -10.67
N ARG A 246 27.61 -9.76 -10.51
CA ARG A 246 26.69 -10.76 -9.97
C ARG A 246 25.41 -10.90 -10.82
N PRO A 247 25.54 -11.25 -12.11
CA PRO A 247 24.39 -11.45 -12.99
C PRO A 247 23.48 -12.62 -12.54
N ASP A 248 24.01 -13.49 -11.70
CA ASP A 248 23.30 -14.61 -11.05
C ASP A 248 22.30 -14.15 -9.96
N TRP A 249 22.42 -12.92 -9.45
CA TRP A 249 21.48 -12.36 -8.46
C TRP A 249 20.27 -11.70 -9.10
N VAL A 250 20.32 -11.43 -10.39
CA VAL A 250 19.25 -10.73 -11.11
C VAL A 250 18.09 -11.68 -11.39
N LEU A 251 16.90 -11.32 -10.92
CA LEU A 251 15.69 -12.04 -11.27
C LEU A 251 15.43 -11.93 -12.78
N ARG A 252 15.02 -13.05 -13.37
CA ARG A 252 14.72 -13.15 -14.79
C ARG A 252 13.32 -13.65 -15.01
N ASP A 253 12.70 -13.18 -16.07
CA ASP A 253 11.40 -13.68 -16.52
C ASP A 253 11.54 -15.10 -17.15
N GLY A 254 10.41 -15.67 -17.60
CA GLY A 254 10.36 -17.00 -18.24
C GLY A 254 11.11 -17.08 -19.57
N GLU A 255 11.52 -15.94 -20.15
CA GLU A 255 12.32 -15.84 -21.38
C GLU A 255 13.80 -15.53 -21.08
N GLY A 256 14.18 -15.46 -19.81
CA GLY A 256 15.55 -15.20 -19.36
C GLY A 256 15.98 -13.72 -19.39
N ARG A 257 15.05 -12.78 -19.59
CA ARG A 257 15.32 -11.33 -19.56
C ARG A 257 15.36 -10.83 -18.12
N PRO A 258 16.29 -9.92 -17.77
CA PRO A 258 16.37 -9.29 -16.45
C PRO A 258 15.22 -8.32 -16.19
#